data_bbf3b5d7b069b2268fe337cafe8056e9
#
_entry.id   bbf3b5d7b069b2268fe337cafe8056e9
#
_cell.length_a   1.000
_cell.length_b   1.000
_cell.length_c   1.000
_cell.angle_alpha   90.00
_cell.angle_beta   90.00
_cell.angle_gamma   90.00
#
_symmetry.space_group_name_H-M   'P 1'
#
loop_
_entity.id
_entity.type
_entity.pdbx_description
1 polymer ?
#
loop_
_entity_poly.entity_id
_entity_poly.type
_entity_poly.pdbx_seq_one_letter_code
_entity_poly.pdbx_strand_id
1 'polypeptide(L)'
;MSKKVLIGGAWPYANSSLHLGHLAALISGDFLKRYHKILGDDVLYVSGTDCHGTPITERALKEGIKPEEIADKYHKEFKEVFEKMNFDYDIYTKTSDEHHKKHVQEIFLKIYDNGYIYPKKSLQPFCEKCNKFEADRELEVICKICGMVTKGDQCDCGYIPTEEDLIDAKCRICGSKTIQKENTHLYLALSKLQKQIEKYVEKNEKNWRIASKNETEKFLKEGLKDRVVTRDLPYGIEIPIKGFENKRMYVWIEAVLRIYYSNNENM
;
A
#
# COMPACT_ATOMS: atom_id res chain seq x y z
N MET A 1 7.43 -31.30 -19.55
CA MET A 1 7.61 -31.04 -18.10
C MET A 1 6.60 -30.01 -17.69
N SER A 2 5.80 -30.28 -16.66
CA SER A 2 4.88 -29.29 -16.11
C SER A 2 5.68 -28.12 -15.52
N LYS A 3 5.18 -26.92 -15.69
CA LYS A 3 5.79 -25.70 -15.12
C LYS A 3 5.14 -25.42 -13.77
N LYS A 4 5.90 -24.83 -12.85
CA LYS A 4 5.32 -24.20 -11.64
C LYS A 4 5.01 -22.75 -11.96
N VAL A 5 3.76 -22.35 -11.82
CA VAL A 5 3.25 -21.03 -12.18
C VAL A 5 2.58 -20.38 -10.96
N LEU A 6 3.10 -19.23 -10.54
CA LEU A 6 2.48 -18.40 -9.51
C LEU A 6 1.78 -17.22 -10.16
N ILE A 7 0.52 -17.02 -9.83
CA ILE A 7 -0.28 -15.89 -10.27
C ILE A 7 -0.66 -15.06 -9.03
N GLY A 8 -0.20 -13.82 -8.98
CA GLY A 8 -0.59 -12.84 -7.96
C GLY A 8 -1.72 -11.96 -8.46
N GLY A 9 -2.90 -12.05 -7.85
CA GLY A 9 -4.00 -11.13 -8.10
C GLY A 9 -3.82 -9.79 -7.38
N ALA A 10 -4.43 -8.73 -7.90
CA ALA A 10 -4.53 -7.48 -7.16
C ALA A 10 -5.39 -7.65 -5.90
N TRP A 11 -5.07 -6.89 -4.85
CA TRP A 11 -5.79 -6.95 -3.59
C TRP A 11 -6.68 -5.70 -3.45
N PRO A 12 -8.00 -5.81 -3.61
CA PRO A 12 -8.89 -4.68 -3.46
C PRO A 12 -8.95 -4.17 -2.02
N TYR A 13 -9.07 -2.84 -1.87
CA TYR A 13 -9.26 -2.22 -0.56
C TYR A 13 -10.65 -2.53 0.01
N ALA A 14 -10.69 -2.90 1.29
CA ALA A 14 -11.92 -3.16 2.05
C ALA A 14 -12.64 -1.87 2.48
N ASN A 15 -12.86 -0.92 1.59
CA ASN A 15 -13.50 0.37 1.89
C ASN A 15 -14.83 0.61 1.15
N SER A 16 -15.17 -0.26 0.20
CA SER A 16 -16.40 -0.20 -0.59
C SER A 16 -16.64 -1.54 -1.30
N SER A 17 -17.86 -1.75 -1.78
CA SER A 17 -18.20 -2.92 -2.62
C SER A 17 -17.36 -2.98 -3.89
N LEU A 18 -17.14 -4.19 -4.40
CA LEU A 18 -16.51 -4.39 -5.69
C LEU A 18 -17.38 -3.83 -6.82
N HIS A 19 -16.73 -3.29 -7.83
CA HIS A 19 -17.37 -2.86 -9.07
C HIS A 19 -16.70 -3.52 -10.29
N LEU A 20 -17.28 -3.35 -11.46
CA LEU A 20 -16.79 -3.98 -12.70
C LEU A 20 -15.31 -3.74 -12.98
N GLY A 21 -14.77 -2.57 -12.60
CA GLY A 21 -13.36 -2.26 -12.76
C GLY A 21 -12.44 -3.16 -11.91
N HIS A 22 -12.84 -3.51 -10.69
CA HIS A 22 -12.12 -4.47 -9.86
C HIS A 22 -12.16 -5.87 -10.49
N LEU A 23 -13.35 -6.29 -10.92
CA LEU A 23 -13.55 -7.62 -11.52
C LEU A 23 -12.76 -7.76 -12.82
N ALA A 24 -12.77 -6.75 -13.68
CA ALA A 24 -12.00 -6.74 -14.93
C ALA A 24 -10.49 -6.88 -14.71
N ALA A 25 -9.96 -6.28 -13.64
CA ALA A 25 -8.54 -6.42 -13.30
C ALA A 25 -8.19 -7.83 -12.78
N LEU A 26 -9.09 -8.43 -12.00
CA LEU A 26 -8.85 -9.73 -11.34
C LEU A 26 -9.12 -10.93 -12.23
N ILE A 27 -10.11 -10.84 -13.13
CA ILE A 27 -10.51 -11.97 -13.99
C ILE A 27 -9.36 -12.48 -14.88
N SER A 28 -8.43 -11.63 -15.24
CA SER A 28 -7.26 -12.02 -16.04
C SER A 28 -6.39 -13.07 -15.35
N GLY A 29 -6.27 -13.02 -14.02
CA GLY A 29 -5.55 -14.01 -13.22
C GLY A 29 -6.26 -15.36 -13.22
N ASP A 30 -7.59 -15.37 -13.09
CA ASP A 30 -8.39 -16.59 -13.15
C ASP A 30 -8.30 -17.27 -14.53
N PHE A 31 -8.35 -16.48 -15.61
CA PHE A 31 -8.12 -17.01 -16.95
C PHE A 31 -6.75 -17.65 -17.11
N LEU A 32 -5.69 -16.99 -16.64
CA LEU A 32 -4.33 -17.54 -16.68
C LEU A 32 -4.22 -18.85 -15.89
N LYS A 33 -4.84 -18.92 -14.70
CA LYS A 33 -4.87 -20.15 -13.91
C LYS A 33 -5.51 -21.28 -14.69
N ARG A 34 -6.72 -21.07 -15.23
CA ARG A 34 -7.43 -22.08 -16.01
C ARG A 34 -6.66 -22.53 -17.24
N TYR A 35 -6.05 -21.58 -17.95
CA TYR A 35 -5.20 -21.88 -19.11
C TYR A 35 -4.03 -22.78 -18.74
N HIS A 36 -3.26 -22.45 -17.73
CA HIS A 36 -2.13 -23.26 -17.28
C HIS A 36 -2.55 -24.62 -16.73
N LYS A 37 -3.69 -24.71 -16.03
CA LYS A 37 -4.27 -26.00 -15.61
C LYS A 37 -4.59 -26.91 -16.79
N ILE A 38 -5.16 -26.37 -17.87
CA ILE A 38 -5.43 -27.14 -19.11
C ILE A 38 -4.14 -27.66 -19.74
N LEU A 39 -3.04 -26.90 -19.63
CA LEU A 39 -1.73 -27.34 -20.12
C LEU A 39 -1.05 -28.40 -19.21
N GLY A 40 -1.64 -28.73 -18.06
CA GLY A 40 -1.06 -29.65 -17.10
C GLY A 40 0.04 -29.05 -16.22
N ASP A 41 0.10 -27.73 -16.12
CA ASP A 41 1.03 -27.02 -15.25
C ASP A 41 0.55 -27.04 -13.79
N ASP A 42 1.50 -26.92 -12.86
CA ASP A 42 1.26 -26.76 -11.41
C ASP A 42 1.07 -25.25 -11.13
N VAL A 43 -0.16 -24.85 -10.81
CA VAL A 43 -0.55 -23.42 -10.75
C VAL A 43 -1.07 -23.05 -9.37
N LEU A 44 -0.53 -21.97 -8.83
CA LEU A 44 -1.02 -21.32 -7.60
C LEU A 44 -1.52 -19.92 -7.94
N TYR A 45 -2.82 -19.64 -7.70
CA TYR A 45 -3.41 -18.30 -7.83
C TYR A 45 -3.77 -17.74 -6.47
N VAL A 46 -3.08 -16.67 -6.07
CA VAL A 46 -3.21 -16.05 -4.76
C VAL A 46 -3.72 -14.62 -4.89
N SER A 47 -4.62 -14.23 -4.00
CA SER A 47 -5.11 -12.86 -3.85
C SER A 47 -5.64 -12.67 -2.41
N GLY A 48 -6.22 -11.53 -2.15
CA GLY A 48 -6.83 -11.24 -0.85
C GLY A 48 -7.39 -9.83 -0.78
N THR A 49 -7.77 -9.45 0.42
CA THR A 49 -8.35 -8.15 0.73
C THR A 49 -7.33 -7.26 1.42
N ASP A 50 -7.15 -6.03 0.93
CA ASP A 50 -6.34 -5.01 1.58
C ASP A 50 -7.17 -4.32 2.68
N CYS A 51 -6.79 -4.56 3.93
CA CYS A 51 -7.56 -4.18 5.12
C CYS A 51 -7.02 -2.97 5.85
N HIS A 52 -5.91 -2.35 5.42
CA HIS A 52 -5.27 -1.26 6.12
C HIS A 52 -5.20 0.02 5.28
N GLY A 53 -4.89 1.13 5.95
CA GLY A 53 -4.70 2.43 5.30
C GLY A 53 -5.85 3.41 5.50
N THR A 54 -5.58 4.66 5.13
CA THR A 54 -6.49 5.81 5.31
C THR A 54 -7.91 5.59 4.74
N PRO A 55 -8.11 4.97 3.56
CA PRO A 55 -9.47 4.80 3.02
C PRO A 55 -10.41 4.00 3.92
N ILE A 56 -9.88 3.01 4.64
CA ILE A 56 -10.67 2.17 5.56
C ILE A 56 -10.98 2.94 6.84
N THR A 57 -9.99 3.65 7.39
CA THR A 57 -10.18 4.51 8.56
C THR A 57 -11.20 5.63 8.29
N GLU A 58 -11.12 6.29 7.12
CA GLU A 58 -12.10 7.31 6.71
C GLU A 58 -13.52 6.73 6.59
N ARG A 59 -13.65 5.53 6.04
CA ARG A 59 -14.93 4.85 5.90
C ARG A 59 -15.52 4.48 7.27
N ALA A 60 -14.69 3.93 8.15
CA ALA A 60 -15.07 3.59 9.51
C ALA A 60 -15.58 4.82 10.29
N LEU A 61 -14.87 5.95 10.17
CA LEU A 61 -15.28 7.21 10.77
C LEU A 61 -16.65 7.69 10.26
N LYS A 62 -16.90 7.57 8.95
CA LYS A 62 -18.20 7.95 8.34
C LYS A 62 -19.35 7.05 8.79
N GLU A 63 -19.11 5.76 8.99
CA GLU A 63 -20.12 4.80 9.42
C GLU A 63 -20.24 4.72 10.95
N GLY A 64 -19.34 5.35 11.72
CA GLY A 64 -19.35 5.33 13.18
C GLY A 64 -19.02 3.97 13.80
N ILE A 65 -18.25 3.14 13.08
CA ILE A 65 -17.83 1.80 13.52
C ILE A 65 -16.31 1.68 13.46
N LYS A 66 -15.77 0.55 13.93
CA LYS A 66 -14.32 0.32 13.93
C LYS A 66 -13.79 -0.02 12.53
N PRO A 67 -12.53 0.36 12.21
CA PRO A 67 -11.91 0.01 10.94
C PRO A 67 -11.88 -1.51 10.67
N GLU A 68 -11.67 -2.31 11.71
CA GLU A 68 -11.69 -3.78 11.63
C GLU A 68 -13.05 -4.30 11.13
N GLU A 69 -14.14 -3.72 11.63
CA GLU A 69 -15.51 -4.10 11.24
C GLU A 69 -15.79 -3.77 9.77
N ILE A 70 -15.29 -2.64 9.29
CA ILE A 70 -15.34 -2.27 7.86
C ILE A 70 -14.57 -3.29 7.02
N ALA A 71 -13.32 -3.60 7.42
CA ALA A 71 -12.46 -4.53 6.70
C ALA A 71 -13.10 -5.94 6.63
N ASP A 72 -13.62 -6.45 7.73
CA ASP A 72 -14.26 -7.77 7.80
C ASP A 72 -15.56 -7.83 6.99
N LYS A 73 -16.37 -6.78 7.04
CA LYS A 73 -17.60 -6.64 6.24
C LYS A 73 -17.31 -6.79 4.75
N TYR A 74 -16.37 -5.98 4.23
CA TYR A 74 -16.06 -6.02 2.80
C TYR A 74 -15.25 -7.25 2.39
N HIS A 75 -14.38 -7.78 3.25
CA HIS A 75 -13.71 -9.05 2.99
C HIS A 75 -14.73 -10.19 2.77
N LYS A 76 -15.75 -10.28 3.63
CA LYS A 76 -16.82 -11.26 3.49
C LYS A 76 -17.60 -11.05 2.19
N GLU A 77 -18.00 -9.82 1.89
CA GLU A 77 -18.70 -9.47 0.66
C GLU A 77 -17.88 -9.85 -0.59
N PHE A 78 -16.58 -9.56 -0.60
CA PHE A 78 -15.71 -9.90 -1.72
C PHE A 78 -15.64 -11.39 -1.97
N LYS A 79 -15.51 -12.21 -0.92
CA LYS A 79 -15.54 -13.66 -1.04
C LYS A 79 -16.85 -14.14 -1.67
N GLU A 80 -18.00 -13.65 -1.20
CA GLU A 80 -19.31 -14.01 -1.75
C GLU A 80 -19.44 -13.62 -3.24
N VAL A 81 -18.89 -12.47 -3.65
CA VAL A 81 -18.89 -12.04 -5.05
C VAL A 81 -18.02 -12.97 -5.90
N PHE A 82 -16.80 -13.31 -5.44
CA PHE A 82 -15.91 -14.19 -6.17
C PHE A 82 -16.44 -15.62 -6.27
N GLU A 83 -17.09 -16.13 -5.23
CA GLU A 83 -17.77 -17.43 -5.27
C GLU A 83 -18.89 -17.43 -6.33
N LYS A 84 -19.76 -16.40 -6.34
CA LYS A 84 -20.86 -16.27 -7.33
C LYS A 84 -20.34 -16.14 -8.75
N MET A 85 -19.18 -15.53 -8.93
CA MET A 85 -18.52 -15.39 -10.24
C MET A 85 -17.63 -16.58 -10.62
N ASN A 86 -17.57 -17.60 -9.74
CA ASN A 86 -16.77 -18.80 -9.95
C ASN A 86 -15.27 -18.53 -10.16
N PHE A 87 -14.70 -17.56 -9.40
CA PHE A 87 -13.26 -17.36 -9.36
C PHE A 87 -12.57 -18.53 -8.64
N ASP A 88 -11.55 -19.07 -9.25
CA ASP A 88 -10.79 -20.23 -8.75
C ASP A 88 -9.49 -19.79 -8.05
N TYR A 89 -9.62 -19.06 -6.91
CA TYR A 89 -8.48 -18.78 -6.05
C TYR A 89 -8.05 -20.04 -5.28
N ASP A 90 -6.73 -20.31 -5.22
CA ASP A 90 -6.18 -21.31 -4.31
C ASP A 90 -6.07 -20.72 -2.90
N ILE A 91 -5.70 -19.45 -2.81
CA ILE A 91 -5.61 -18.70 -1.56
C ILE A 91 -6.30 -17.35 -1.76
N TYR A 92 -7.28 -17.06 -0.91
CA TYR A 92 -7.87 -15.73 -0.76
C TYR A 92 -7.90 -15.35 0.71
N THR A 93 -6.98 -14.48 1.14
CA THR A 93 -6.77 -14.07 2.54
C THR A 93 -7.01 -12.58 2.75
N LYS A 94 -6.62 -12.01 3.89
CA LYS A 94 -6.73 -10.60 4.21
C LYS A 94 -5.48 -10.09 4.94
N THR A 95 -5.11 -8.83 4.74
CA THR A 95 -3.91 -8.26 5.38
C THR A 95 -4.06 -8.03 6.88
N SER A 96 -5.29 -8.08 7.42
CA SER A 96 -5.57 -8.01 8.85
C SER A 96 -5.38 -9.34 9.60
N ASP A 97 -5.05 -10.44 8.92
CA ASP A 97 -4.76 -11.72 9.57
C ASP A 97 -3.47 -11.64 10.39
N GLU A 98 -3.48 -12.25 11.57
CA GLU A 98 -2.35 -12.21 12.51
C GLU A 98 -1.07 -12.84 11.93
N HIS A 99 -1.19 -13.89 11.12
CA HIS A 99 -0.05 -14.50 10.42
C HIS A 99 0.60 -13.48 9.47
N HIS A 100 -0.21 -12.75 8.68
CA HIS A 100 0.30 -11.72 7.79
C HIS A 100 1.02 -10.61 8.57
N LYS A 101 0.40 -10.10 9.62
CA LYS A 101 0.98 -9.05 10.47
C LYS A 101 2.33 -9.46 11.04
N LYS A 102 2.40 -10.64 11.64
CA LYS A 102 3.63 -11.19 12.22
C LYS A 102 4.75 -11.32 11.18
N HIS A 103 4.43 -11.89 10.02
CA HIS A 103 5.41 -12.09 8.96
C HIS A 103 5.94 -10.77 8.41
N VAL A 104 5.06 -9.79 8.19
CA VAL A 104 5.45 -8.45 7.76
C VAL A 104 6.34 -7.77 8.79
N GLN A 105 6.01 -7.88 10.08
CA GLN A 105 6.85 -7.36 11.17
C GLN A 105 8.23 -8.02 11.21
N GLU A 106 8.33 -9.32 11.03
CA GLU A 106 9.61 -10.05 10.96
C GLU A 106 10.48 -9.57 9.80
N ILE A 107 9.90 -9.38 8.61
CA ILE A 107 10.65 -8.86 7.45
C ILE A 107 11.06 -7.41 7.69
N PHE A 108 10.16 -6.59 8.25
CA PHE A 108 10.46 -5.20 8.58
C PHE A 108 11.65 -5.09 9.53
N LEU A 109 11.70 -5.92 10.58
CA LEU A 109 12.84 -5.98 11.50
C LEU A 109 14.13 -6.39 10.79
N LYS A 110 14.09 -7.41 9.93
CA LYS A 110 15.27 -7.82 9.14
C LYS A 110 15.80 -6.67 8.27
N ILE A 111 14.92 -5.88 7.65
CA ILE A 111 15.31 -4.72 6.84
C ILE A 111 15.91 -3.63 7.75
N TYR A 112 15.34 -3.41 8.93
CA TYR A 112 15.83 -2.47 9.94
C TYR A 112 17.21 -2.88 10.46
N ASP A 113 17.38 -4.12 10.89
CA ASP A 113 18.65 -4.65 11.44
C ASP A 113 19.78 -4.63 10.40
N ASN A 114 19.45 -4.74 9.11
CA ASN A 114 20.40 -4.58 8.02
C ASN A 114 20.71 -3.11 7.66
N GLY A 115 20.18 -2.14 8.42
CA GLY A 115 20.47 -0.71 8.25
C GLY A 115 19.85 -0.05 7.02
N TYR A 116 18.80 -0.67 6.45
CA TYR A 116 18.03 -0.06 5.35
C TYR A 116 16.80 0.72 5.83
N ILE A 117 16.39 0.57 7.08
CA ILE A 117 15.39 1.43 7.71
C ILE A 117 16.07 2.24 8.82
N TYR A 118 15.78 3.55 8.87
CA TYR A 118 16.39 4.47 9.82
C TYR A 118 15.41 5.56 10.26
N PRO A 119 15.54 6.08 11.50
CA PRO A 119 14.72 7.20 11.97
C PRO A 119 15.18 8.51 11.35
N LYS A 120 14.23 9.35 10.98
CA LYS A 120 14.48 10.72 10.51
C LYS A 120 13.41 11.66 11.05
N LYS A 121 13.87 12.82 11.54
CA LYS A 121 13.00 13.93 11.93
C LYS A 121 12.67 14.79 10.74
N SER A 122 11.43 15.21 10.64
CA SER A 122 10.96 16.17 9.65
C SER A 122 9.85 17.05 10.22
N LEU A 123 9.68 18.22 9.66
CA LEU A 123 8.53 19.07 9.95
C LEU A 123 7.32 18.51 9.20
N GLN A 124 6.21 18.36 9.89
CA GLN A 124 4.97 17.82 9.32
C GLN A 124 3.76 18.64 9.76
N PRO A 125 2.72 18.71 8.92
CA PRO A 125 1.48 19.37 9.27
C PRO A 125 0.82 18.75 10.51
N PHE A 126 0.56 19.57 11.51
CA PHE A 126 -0.11 19.19 12.76
C PHE A 126 -1.34 20.07 12.94
N CYS A 127 -2.49 19.45 13.17
CA CYS A 127 -3.73 20.15 13.48
C CYS A 127 -3.87 20.26 15.01
N GLU A 128 -3.73 21.47 15.56
CA GLU A 128 -3.88 21.71 16.99
C GLU A 128 -5.30 21.42 17.48
N LYS A 129 -6.33 21.75 16.68
CA LYS A 129 -7.72 21.51 17.03
C LYS A 129 -8.08 20.02 17.12
N CYS A 130 -7.56 19.22 16.18
CA CYS A 130 -7.74 17.77 16.19
C CYS A 130 -6.68 17.03 17.03
N ASN A 131 -5.65 17.77 17.49
CA ASN A 131 -4.51 17.26 18.26
C ASN A 131 -3.82 16.05 17.58
N LYS A 132 -3.57 16.13 16.26
CA LYS A 132 -2.93 15.05 15.52
C LYS A 132 -2.06 15.57 14.37
N PHE A 133 -1.08 14.76 13.96
CA PHE A 133 -0.42 14.92 12.67
C PHE A 133 -1.38 14.50 11.56
N GLU A 134 -1.40 15.25 10.48
CA GLU A 134 -2.27 14.98 9.34
C GLU A 134 -1.54 14.19 8.26
N ALA A 135 -2.17 13.13 7.76
CA ALA A 135 -1.69 12.47 6.55
C ALA A 135 -1.98 13.34 5.32
N ASP A 136 -1.20 13.18 4.25
CA ASP A 136 -1.32 13.98 3.02
C ASP A 136 -2.77 14.07 2.51
N ARG A 137 -3.53 12.96 2.56
CA ARG A 137 -4.95 12.92 2.15
C ARG A 137 -5.91 13.65 3.08
N GLU A 138 -5.51 13.85 4.33
CA GLU A 138 -6.29 14.57 5.34
C GLU A 138 -6.07 16.08 5.28
N LEU A 139 -5.18 16.53 4.38
CA LEU A 139 -4.88 17.93 4.13
C LEU A 139 -5.64 18.45 2.91
N GLU A 140 -6.04 19.71 2.99
CA GLU A 140 -6.53 20.51 1.90
C GLU A 140 -5.48 21.55 1.54
N VAL A 141 -5.11 21.58 0.26
CA VAL A 141 -4.11 22.52 -0.29
C VAL A 141 -4.62 23.14 -1.58
N ILE A 142 -4.01 24.25 -1.98
CA ILE A 142 -4.26 24.85 -3.29
C ILE A 142 -3.19 24.33 -4.26
N CYS A 143 -3.63 23.69 -5.34
CA CYS A 143 -2.72 23.21 -6.36
C CYS A 143 -2.02 24.38 -7.05
N LYS A 144 -0.69 24.40 -7.03
CA LYS A 144 0.11 25.45 -7.66
C LYS A 144 0.09 25.44 -9.20
N ILE A 145 -0.40 24.36 -9.81
CA ILE A 145 -0.48 24.22 -11.27
C ILE A 145 -1.83 24.74 -11.79
N CYS A 146 -2.95 24.25 -11.22
CA CYS A 146 -4.29 24.58 -11.72
C CYS A 146 -5.09 25.52 -10.80
N GLY A 147 -4.57 25.88 -9.62
CA GLY A 147 -5.24 26.76 -8.66
C GLY A 147 -6.45 26.15 -7.93
N MET A 148 -6.79 24.90 -8.21
CA MET A 148 -7.92 24.22 -7.58
C MET A 148 -7.57 23.76 -6.17
N VAL A 149 -8.58 23.77 -5.29
CA VAL A 149 -8.48 23.12 -3.98
C VAL A 149 -8.40 21.63 -4.18
N THR A 150 -7.40 20.98 -3.60
CA THR A 150 -7.14 19.56 -3.74
C THR A 150 -6.67 18.93 -2.42
N LYS A 151 -6.51 17.62 -2.43
CA LYS A 151 -5.87 16.89 -1.31
C LYS A 151 -4.35 17.06 -1.38
N GLY A 152 -3.68 16.88 -0.24
CA GLY A 152 -2.24 16.99 -0.17
C GLY A 152 -1.46 15.83 -0.81
N ASP A 153 -2.13 14.77 -1.29
CA ASP A 153 -1.48 13.63 -1.94
C ASP A 153 -1.44 13.73 -3.47
N GLN A 154 -2.52 14.22 -4.09
CA GLN A 154 -2.60 14.37 -5.55
C GLN A 154 -3.75 15.29 -5.98
N CYS A 155 -3.51 16.10 -7.00
CA CYS A 155 -4.52 16.89 -7.68
C CYS A 155 -5.08 16.16 -8.91
N ASP A 156 -6.34 16.42 -9.26
CA ASP A 156 -6.98 15.84 -10.45
C ASP A 156 -6.28 16.24 -11.76
N CYS A 157 -5.52 17.34 -11.77
CA CYS A 157 -4.67 17.73 -12.90
C CYS A 157 -3.39 16.86 -13.05
N GLY A 158 -3.17 15.90 -12.15
CA GLY A 158 -1.99 15.03 -12.13
C GLY A 158 -0.82 15.54 -11.29
N TYR A 159 -0.92 16.78 -10.75
CA TYR A 159 0.12 17.33 -9.89
C TYR A 159 0.14 16.62 -8.52
N ILE A 160 1.34 16.30 -8.02
CA ILE A 160 1.57 15.77 -6.68
C ILE A 160 2.17 16.88 -5.82
N PRO A 161 1.44 17.36 -4.79
CA PRO A 161 1.94 18.41 -3.88
C PRO A 161 3.27 18.00 -3.21
N THR A 162 4.15 18.96 -3.05
CA THR A 162 5.44 18.80 -2.37
C THR A 162 5.32 19.20 -0.89
N GLU A 163 6.34 18.90 -0.08
CA GLU A 163 6.39 19.32 1.33
C GLU A 163 6.18 20.83 1.51
N GLU A 164 6.67 21.66 0.55
CA GLU A 164 6.48 23.11 0.55
C GLU A 164 5.02 23.52 0.33
N ASP A 165 4.29 22.78 -0.49
CA ASP A 165 2.88 23.03 -0.76
C ASP A 165 1.98 22.72 0.46
N LEU A 166 2.49 21.93 1.41
CA LEU A 166 1.79 21.54 2.63
C LEU A 166 1.98 22.51 3.80
N ILE A 167 2.81 23.56 3.66
CA ILE A 167 3.11 24.52 4.74
C ILE A 167 1.84 25.25 5.20
N ASP A 168 1.00 25.68 4.25
CA ASP A 168 -0.25 26.42 4.50
C ASP A 168 -1.52 25.54 4.39
N ALA A 169 -1.35 24.22 4.51
CA ALA A 169 -2.44 23.27 4.40
C ALA A 169 -3.50 23.44 5.50
N LYS A 170 -4.73 23.08 5.20
CA LYS A 170 -5.82 23.00 6.17
C LYS A 170 -6.18 21.56 6.48
N CYS A 171 -6.52 21.32 7.73
CA CYS A 171 -7.10 20.04 8.15
C CYS A 171 -8.49 19.86 7.51
N ARG A 172 -8.70 18.79 6.76
CA ARG A 172 -9.99 18.49 6.11
C ARG A 172 -11.10 18.10 7.09
N ILE A 173 -10.76 17.74 8.32
CA ILE A 173 -11.75 17.36 9.34
C ILE A 173 -12.38 18.60 9.98
N CYS A 174 -11.56 19.57 10.37
CA CYS A 174 -12.06 20.73 11.13
C CYS A 174 -11.90 22.07 10.43
N GLY A 175 -11.28 22.11 9.22
CA GLY A 175 -11.05 23.33 8.44
C GLY A 175 -9.97 24.28 8.98
N SER A 176 -9.34 23.95 10.13
CA SER A 176 -8.30 24.81 10.72
C SER A 176 -7.00 24.73 9.94
N LYS A 177 -6.24 25.82 9.91
CA LYS A 177 -4.86 25.78 9.39
C LYS A 177 -4.02 24.83 10.25
N THR A 178 -3.11 24.12 9.60
CA THR A 178 -2.11 23.30 10.28
C THR A 178 -0.87 24.13 10.62
N ILE A 179 -0.13 23.71 11.64
CA ILE A 179 1.20 24.20 11.96
C ILE A 179 2.25 23.16 11.59
N GLN A 180 3.48 23.59 11.33
CA GLN A 180 4.58 22.69 11.13
C GLN A 180 5.17 22.26 12.48
N LYS A 181 5.14 20.97 12.79
CA LYS A 181 5.66 20.40 14.05
C LYS A 181 6.64 19.28 13.75
N GLU A 182 7.71 19.19 14.54
CA GLU A 182 8.69 18.12 14.39
C GLU A 182 8.04 16.76 14.71
N ASN A 183 8.21 15.82 13.79
CA ASN A 183 7.79 14.43 13.95
C ASN A 183 8.93 13.50 13.51
N THR A 184 9.01 12.32 14.12
CA THR A 184 10.03 11.33 13.78
C THR A 184 9.35 10.14 13.11
N HIS A 185 9.77 9.82 11.90
CA HIS A 185 9.33 8.64 11.15
C HIS A 185 10.50 7.73 10.81
N LEU A 186 10.20 6.49 10.49
CA LEU A 186 11.15 5.56 9.89
C LEU A 186 11.11 5.72 8.37
N TYR A 187 12.29 5.69 7.76
CA TYR A 187 12.51 5.82 6.32
C TYR A 187 13.24 4.60 5.79
N LEU A 188 12.81 4.10 4.64
CA LEU A 188 13.54 3.10 3.85
C LEU A 188 14.57 3.80 2.97
N ALA A 189 15.82 3.42 3.12
CA ALA A 189 16.97 3.96 2.39
C ALA A 189 17.03 3.40 0.95
N LEU A 190 16.05 3.73 0.12
CA LEU A 190 15.99 3.29 -1.29
C LEU A 190 17.18 3.78 -2.09
N SER A 191 17.71 4.96 -1.77
CA SER A 191 18.91 5.51 -2.41
C SER A 191 20.12 4.58 -2.31
N LYS A 192 20.28 3.86 -1.18
CA LYS A 192 21.35 2.86 -1.00
C LYS A 192 21.19 1.64 -1.91
N LEU A 193 19.99 1.36 -2.38
CA LEU A 193 19.67 0.19 -3.20
C LEU A 193 19.72 0.48 -4.71
N GLN A 194 19.93 1.73 -5.13
CA GLN A 194 19.91 2.16 -6.52
C GLN A 194 20.65 1.20 -7.45
N LYS A 195 21.93 1.00 -7.23
CA LYS A 195 22.77 0.14 -8.08
C LYS A 195 22.36 -1.33 -8.11
N GLN A 196 21.80 -1.83 -7.00
CA GLN A 196 21.34 -3.22 -6.93
C GLN A 196 20.04 -3.38 -7.73
N ILE A 197 19.13 -2.40 -7.65
CA ILE A 197 17.89 -2.38 -8.39
C ILE A 197 18.15 -2.21 -9.88
N GLU A 198 19.06 -1.34 -10.29
CA GLU A 198 19.49 -1.20 -11.69
C GLU A 198 19.95 -2.53 -12.29
N LYS A 199 20.84 -3.25 -11.60
CA LYS A 199 21.30 -4.58 -12.01
C LYS A 199 20.17 -5.61 -12.09
N TYR A 200 19.25 -5.58 -11.14
CA TYR A 200 18.09 -6.46 -11.15
C TYR A 200 17.17 -6.18 -12.35
N VAL A 201 16.90 -4.91 -12.62
CA VAL A 201 16.07 -4.49 -13.76
C VAL A 201 16.72 -4.91 -15.07
N GLU A 202 17.98 -4.57 -15.31
CA GLU A 202 18.74 -4.95 -16.51
C GLU A 202 18.67 -6.46 -16.81
N LYS A 203 18.76 -7.29 -15.76
CA LYS A 203 18.69 -8.75 -15.89
C LYS A 203 17.29 -9.26 -16.25
N ASN A 204 16.22 -8.62 -15.73
CA ASN A 204 14.86 -9.17 -15.73
C ASN A 204 13.87 -8.46 -16.66
N GLU A 205 14.15 -7.23 -17.10
CA GLU A 205 13.22 -6.36 -17.83
C GLU A 205 12.73 -6.92 -19.18
N LYS A 206 13.45 -7.89 -19.75
CA LYS A 206 13.11 -8.49 -21.07
C LYS A 206 11.71 -9.11 -21.12
N ASN A 207 11.22 -9.55 -19.96
CA ASN A 207 9.91 -10.19 -19.82
C ASN A 207 8.84 -9.24 -19.26
N TRP A 208 9.19 -7.97 -19.04
CA TRP A 208 8.27 -6.99 -18.46
C TRP A 208 7.38 -6.36 -19.53
N ARG A 209 6.20 -5.93 -19.10
CA ARG A 209 5.34 -5.09 -19.95
C ARG A 209 6.04 -3.75 -20.19
N ILE A 210 5.91 -3.22 -21.41
CA ILE A 210 6.54 -1.96 -21.82
C ILE A 210 6.23 -0.81 -20.86
N ALA A 211 4.97 -0.69 -20.41
CA ALA A 211 4.58 0.34 -19.47
C ALA A 211 5.34 0.25 -18.12
N SER A 212 5.49 -0.98 -17.59
CA SER A 212 6.23 -1.21 -16.33
C SER A 212 7.72 -0.90 -16.50
N LYS A 213 8.30 -1.29 -17.63
CA LYS A 213 9.70 -0.99 -17.97
C LYS A 213 9.94 0.52 -18.02
N ASN A 214 9.15 1.24 -18.81
CA ASN A 214 9.31 2.69 -19.01
C ASN A 214 9.17 3.46 -17.69
N GLU A 215 8.20 3.09 -16.84
CA GLU A 215 8.01 3.74 -15.54
C GLU A 215 9.18 3.45 -14.60
N THR A 216 9.67 2.21 -14.57
CA THR A 216 10.84 1.84 -13.75
C THR A 216 12.10 2.60 -14.20
N GLU A 217 12.36 2.66 -15.50
CA GLU A 217 13.50 3.41 -16.05
C GLU A 217 13.44 4.90 -15.70
N LYS A 218 12.23 5.49 -15.72
CA LYS A 218 12.03 6.88 -15.31
C LYS A 218 12.45 7.09 -13.86
N PHE A 219 11.95 6.27 -12.92
CA PHE A 219 12.34 6.36 -11.51
C PHE A 219 13.85 6.18 -11.30
N LEU A 220 14.47 5.24 -12.01
CA LEU A 220 15.91 5.01 -11.91
C LEU A 220 16.72 6.18 -12.45
N LYS A 221 16.30 6.82 -13.55
CA LYS A 221 16.95 8.02 -14.10
C LYS A 221 16.83 9.24 -13.19
N GLU A 222 15.70 9.40 -12.51
CA GLU A 222 15.49 10.47 -11.51
C GLU A 222 16.27 10.23 -10.21
N GLY A 223 16.77 9.02 -10.00
CA GLY A 223 17.41 8.56 -8.78
C GLY A 223 16.39 8.19 -7.68
N LEU A 224 16.58 7.04 -7.09
CA LEU A 224 15.70 6.56 -6.02
C LEU A 224 15.88 7.42 -4.76
N LYS A 225 14.76 7.94 -4.26
CA LYS A 225 14.72 8.73 -3.02
C LYS A 225 14.23 7.89 -1.86
N ASP A 226 14.77 8.12 -0.68
CA ASP A 226 14.34 7.46 0.55
C ASP A 226 12.85 7.74 0.82
N ARG A 227 12.14 6.71 1.29
CA ARG A 227 10.69 6.76 1.47
C ARG A 227 10.31 6.53 2.93
N VAL A 228 9.38 7.35 3.43
CA VAL A 228 8.79 7.15 4.76
C VAL A 228 7.98 5.85 4.78
N VAL A 229 8.23 5.00 5.79
CA VAL A 229 7.61 3.68 5.93
C VAL A 229 6.66 3.56 7.12
N THR A 230 6.44 4.64 7.84
CA THR A 230 5.51 4.73 8.97
C THR A 230 4.47 5.82 8.77
N ARG A 231 3.33 5.70 9.44
CA ARG A 231 2.23 6.68 9.43
C ARG A 231 1.68 6.86 10.84
N ASP A 232 1.19 8.07 11.14
CA ASP A 232 0.43 8.37 12.36
C ASP A 232 -1.04 8.03 12.12
N LEU A 233 -1.36 6.74 12.21
CA LEU A 233 -2.70 6.20 12.02
C LEU A 233 -3.13 5.38 13.23
N PRO A 234 -4.43 5.38 13.57
CA PRO A 234 -4.93 4.56 14.67
C PRO A 234 -4.99 3.08 14.34
N TYR A 235 -5.07 2.73 13.05
CA TYR A 235 -5.30 1.38 12.55
C TYR A 235 -4.30 0.98 11.47
N GLY A 236 -3.80 -0.25 11.52
CA GLY A 236 -2.78 -0.82 10.65
C GLY A 236 -1.80 -1.71 11.41
N ILE A 237 -0.78 -2.22 10.74
CA ILE A 237 0.26 -3.04 11.37
C ILE A 237 1.15 -2.16 12.25
N GLU A 238 1.32 -2.57 13.49
CA GLU A 238 2.16 -1.89 14.48
C GLU A 238 3.65 -2.00 14.11
N ILE A 239 4.41 -0.96 14.42
CA ILE A 239 5.86 -0.96 14.21
C ILE A 239 6.54 -1.69 15.36
N PRO A 240 7.26 -2.79 15.11
CA PRO A 240 7.88 -3.61 16.15
C PRO A 240 9.23 -3.03 16.63
N ILE A 241 9.33 -1.70 16.75
CA ILE A 241 10.54 -0.99 17.15
C ILE A 241 10.19 -0.05 18.29
N LYS A 242 10.98 -0.12 19.37
CA LYS A 242 10.81 0.71 20.58
C LYS A 242 10.82 2.19 20.23
N GLY A 243 9.81 2.92 20.72
CA GLY A 243 9.61 4.35 20.48
C GLY A 243 8.77 4.67 19.26
N PHE A 244 8.27 3.64 18.55
CA PHE A 244 7.40 3.78 17.36
C PHE A 244 6.07 3.01 17.51
N GLU A 245 5.71 2.59 18.71
CA GLU A 245 4.53 1.78 19.02
C GLU A 245 3.21 2.47 18.62
N ASN A 246 3.18 3.80 18.67
CA ASN A 246 2.03 4.61 18.28
C ASN A 246 1.89 4.83 16.78
N LYS A 247 2.85 4.34 15.99
CA LYS A 247 2.82 4.45 14.54
C LYS A 247 2.38 3.15 13.90
N ARG A 248 1.91 3.26 12.66
CA ARG A 248 1.51 2.11 11.84
C ARG A 248 2.41 2.02 10.63
N MET A 249 2.62 0.80 10.15
CA MET A 249 3.36 0.57 8.92
C MET A 249 2.61 1.18 7.74
N TYR A 250 3.35 1.79 6.83
CA TYR A 250 2.76 2.32 5.60
C TYR A 250 2.26 1.16 4.73
N VAL A 251 1.00 1.21 4.36
CA VAL A 251 0.32 0.12 3.65
C VAL A 251 1.07 -0.39 2.42
N TRP A 252 1.76 0.45 1.67
CA TRP A 252 2.53 0.02 0.50
C TRP A 252 3.82 -0.75 0.83
N ILE A 253 4.29 -0.71 2.08
CA ILE A 253 5.40 -1.56 2.53
C ILE A 253 4.88 -2.97 2.83
N GLU A 254 3.77 -3.10 3.52
CA GLU A 254 3.15 -4.41 3.78
C GLU A 254 2.57 -5.04 2.52
N ALA A 255 2.02 -4.21 1.62
CA ALA A 255 1.35 -4.65 0.40
C ALA A 255 2.21 -5.53 -0.49
N VAL A 256 3.50 -5.21 -0.65
CA VAL A 256 4.42 -5.99 -1.50
C VAL A 256 4.78 -7.33 -0.87
N LEU A 257 4.65 -7.47 0.45
CA LEU A 257 4.98 -8.70 1.18
C LEU A 257 3.85 -9.73 1.18
N ARG A 258 2.64 -9.33 0.79
CA ARG A 258 1.45 -10.20 0.74
C ARG A 258 1.63 -11.45 -0.12
N ILE A 259 2.12 -11.24 -1.35
CA ILE A 259 2.33 -12.32 -2.32
C ILE A 259 3.49 -13.22 -1.85
N TYR A 260 4.54 -12.63 -1.32
CA TYR A 260 5.69 -13.36 -0.78
C TYR A 260 5.29 -14.30 0.36
N TYR A 261 4.45 -13.83 1.28
CA TYR A 261 3.92 -14.63 2.38
C TYR A 261 3.06 -15.81 1.91
N SER A 262 2.10 -15.55 1.04
CA SER A 262 1.18 -16.58 0.52
C SER A 262 1.90 -17.72 -0.20
N ASN A 263 3.13 -17.51 -0.66
CA ASN A 263 3.93 -18.55 -1.32
C ASN A 263 4.67 -19.46 -0.35
N ASN A 264 5.10 -18.93 0.80
CA ASN A 264 5.96 -19.69 1.72
C ASN A 264 5.20 -20.70 2.57
N GLU A 265 3.87 -20.59 2.69
CA GLU A 265 3.06 -21.57 3.44
C GLU A 265 2.67 -22.80 2.60
N ASN A 266 2.81 -22.75 1.26
CA ASN A 266 2.34 -23.79 0.34
C ASN A 266 3.44 -24.39 -0.55
N MET A 267 4.72 -24.10 -0.27
CA MET A 267 5.88 -24.76 -0.90
C MET A 267 6.56 -25.72 0.06
#